data_cfca734bfb72d65a8000770b66638100
#
_entry.id   cfca734bfb72d65a8000770b66638100
#
_cell.length_a   1.000
_cell.length_b   1.000
_cell.length_c   1.000
_cell.angle_alpha   90.00
_cell.angle_beta   90.00
_cell.angle_gamma   90.00
#
_symmetry.space_group_name_H-M   'P 1'
#
loop_
_entity.id
_entity.type
_entity.pdbx_description
1 polymer ?
#
loop_
_entity_poly.entity_id
_entity_poly.type
_entity_poly.pdbx_seq_one_letter_code
_entity_poly.pdbx_strand_id
1 'polypeptide(L)'
;TITDTQHGKMNIIRYPKREDWTSITERPQLDTSTLNATVSNILGDIKANGDEAVRKYEEMFDHVRLDSLAVSEEDIEEAWNSVTAELRQAIELAHANISSFHEAQHFNGVKVETAPGVTCWQKSVPIEKVGLYIPGGTAPLFSTVLMLATPARIAGCSEIVLCTPPDRNGNVNPAILVAARVAGVSKIFKTGGVQAIGAMAYGTESVPKVYKIFGPGNQYVMAAKQQVSLHDAAIDMPAGPSEVCVVADNSCDAAFVAADLLSQAEH
;
A
#
# COMPACT_ATOMS: atom_id res chain seq x y z
N THR A 1 -26.85 1.85 28.73
CA THR A 1 -27.59 0.75 28.08
C THR A 1 -27.04 0.62 26.68
N ILE A 2 -26.24 -0.42 26.46
CA ILE A 2 -25.69 -0.77 25.12
C ILE A 2 -26.83 -1.46 24.38
N THR A 3 -27.32 -0.86 23.33
CA THR A 3 -28.26 -1.52 22.41
C THR A 3 -27.49 -1.95 21.17
N ASP A 4 -27.23 -3.24 21.08
CA ASP A 4 -26.72 -3.94 19.90
C ASP A 4 -27.78 -3.90 18.79
N THR A 5 -27.43 -3.37 17.62
CA THR A 5 -28.30 -3.45 16.44
C THR A 5 -27.45 -3.70 15.21
N GLN A 6 -27.64 -4.88 14.66
CA GLN A 6 -27.13 -5.34 13.38
C GLN A 6 -27.40 -4.34 12.24
N HIS A 7 -26.40 -4.10 11.40
CA HIS A 7 -26.43 -3.42 10.10
C HIS A 7 -26.93 -1.96 10.10
N GLY A 8 -25.99 -1.03 10.14
CA GLY A 8 -26.20 0.35 9.69
C GLY A 8 -26.77 1.34 10.71
N LYS A 9 -26.84 1.01 11.99
CA LYS A 9 -27.21 1.97 13.03
C LYS A 9 -25.98 2.38 13.86
N MET A 10 -25.77 3.68 13.93
CA MET A 10 -24.75 4.30 14.79
C MET A 10 -25.04 3.99 16.27
N ASN A 11 -24.06 3.48 17.00
CA ASN A 11 -24.14 3.29 18.44
C ASN A 11 -23.97 4.63 19.14
N ILE A 12 -24.97 5.03 19.91
CA ILE A 12 -24.93 6.27 20.71
C ILE A 12 -24.82 5.93 22.18
N ILE A 13 -23.68 6.25 22.80
CA ILE A 13 -23.46 6.09 24.22
C ILE A 13 -23.52 7.48 24.86
N ARG A 14 -24.46 7.69 25.78
CA ARG A 14 -24.66 8.98 26.43
C ARG A 14 -24.23 8.92 27.90
N TYR A 15 -23.36 9.83 28.31
CA TYR A 15 -22.91 9.97 29.69
C TYR A 15 -22.40 8.66 30.29
N PRO A 16 -21.43 7.98 29.66
CA PRO A 16 -20.92 6.72 30.19
C PRO A 16 -20.27 6.91 31.54
N LYS A 17 -20.44 5.94 32.42
CA LYS A 17 -19.74 5.94 33.71
C LYS A 17 -18.26 5.64 33.47
N ARG A 18 -17.42 6.09 34.42
CA ARG A 18 -15.97 5.89 34.32
C ARG A 18 -15.58 4.41 34.23
N GLU A 19 -16.34 3.53 34.89
CA GLU A 19 -16.16 2.07 34.84
C GLU A 19 -16.34 1.47 33.41
N ASP A 20 -17.16 2.13 32.57
CA ASP A 20 -17.43 1.68 31.18
C ASP A 20 -16.39 2.18 30.17
N TRP A 21 -15.55 3.14 30.55
CA TRP A 21 -14.63 3.79 29.61
C TRP A 21 -13.66 2.83 28.96
N THR A 22 -13.10 1.89 29.73
CA THR A 22 -12.16 0.90 29.20
C THR A 22 -12.79 0.07 28.12
N SER A 23 -14.00 -0.46 28.33
CA SER A 23 -14.71 -1.28 27.35
C SER A 23 -15.14 -0.50 26.10
N ILE A 24 -15.46 0.81 26.26
CA ILE A 24 -15.85 1.69 25.15
C ILE A 24 -14.64 2.04 24.27
N THR A 25 -13.46 2.21 24.88
CA THR A 25 -12.23 2.63 24.20
C THR A 25 -11.31 1.45 23.86
N GLU A 26 -11.66 0.25 24.26
CA GLU A 26 -10.88 -0.94 23.96
C GLU A 26 -10.88 -1.22 22.46
N ARG A 27 -9.67 -1.36 21.93
CA ARG A 27 -9.51 -1.68 20.50
C ARG A 27 -9.94 -3.13 20.25
N PRO A 28 -10.82 -3.39 19.26
CA PRO A 28 -11.23 -4.75 18.94
C PRO A 28 -10.01 -5.61 18.62
N GLN A 29 -9.83 -6.70 19.37
CA GLN A 29 -8.82 -7.70 19.08
C GLN A 29 -9.44 -8.78 18.20
N LEU A 30 -9.00 -8.85 16.94
CA LEU A 30 -9.37 -9.93 16.04
C LEU A 30 -8.45 -11.13 16.33
N ASP A 31 -9.04 -12.34 16.44
CA ASP A 31 -8.24 -13.56 16.44
C ASP A 31 -7.63 -13.74 15.04
N THR A 32 -6.34 -13.46 14.96
CA THR A 32 -5.58 -13.53 13.70
C THR A 32 -4.92 -14.88 13.49
N SER A 33 -5.15 -15.88 14.34
CA SER A 33 -4.47 -17.20 14.27
C SER A 33 -4.76 -17.92 12.95
N THR A 34 -6.03 -18.02 12.56
CA THR A 34 -6.45 -18.63 11.29
C THR A 34 -5.96 -17.84 10.09
N LEU A 35 -6.01 -16.50 10.17
CA LEU A 35 -5.51 -15.60 9.14
C LEU A 35 -4.01 -15.81 8.94
N ASN A 36 -3.23 -15.82 10.01
CA ASN A 36 -1.78 -16.02 9.94
C ASN A 36 -1.41 -17.40 9.36
N ALA A 37 -2.13 -18.46 9.72
CA ALA A 37 -1.91 -19.77 9.15
C ALA A 37 -2.21 -19.81 7.64
N THR A 38 -3.30 -19.19 7.22
CA THR A 38 -3.65 -19.08 5.80
C THR A 38 -2.57 -18.33 5.02
N VAL A 39 -2.13 -17.19 5.53
CA VAL A 39 -1.07 -16.39 4.91
C VAL A 39 0.24 -17.16 4.84
N SER A 40 0.64 -17.87 5.91
CA SER A 40 1.85 -18.70 5.93
C SER A 40 1.82 -19.77 4.85
N ASN A 41 0.69 -20.44 4.64
CA ASN A 41 0.54 -21.46 3.61
C ASN A 41 0.69 -20.87 2.21
N ILE A 42 0.08 -19.72 1.93
CA ILE A 42 0.19 -19.04 0.63
C ILE A 42 1.64 -18.61 0.39
N LEU A 43 2.27 -17.97 1.37
CA LEU A 43 3.67 -17.55 1.27
C LEU A 43 4.62 -18.73 1.06
N GLY A 44 4.39 -19.84 1.77
CA GLY A 44 5.16 -21.08 1.59
C GLY A 44 5.02 -21.69 0.20
N ASP A 45 3.81 -21.68 -0.36
CA ASP A 45 3.53 -22.15 -1.72
C ASP A 45 4.24 -21.28 -2.77
N ILE A 46 4.18 -19.95 -2.64
CA ILE A 46 4.87 -19.04 -3.56
C ILE A 46 6.38 -19.21 -3.49
N LYS A 47 6.93 -19.38 -2.28
CA LYS A 47 8.38 -19.61 -2.09
C LYS A 47 8.84 -20.89 -2.77
N ALA A 48 7.99 -21.92 -2.82
CA ALA A 48 8.31 -23.22 -3.41
C ALA A 48 8.06 -23.28 -4.92
N ASN A 49 7.00 -22.65 -5.41
CA ASN A 49 6.46 -22.85 -6.77
C ASN A 49 6.41 -21.58 -7.62
N GLY A 50 6.93 -20.43 -7.13
CA GLY A 50 7.12 -19.22 -7.93
C GLY A 50 5.86 -18.73 -8.65
N ASP A 51 6.00 -18.40 -9.91
CA ASP A 51 4.92 -17.89 -10.77
C ASP A 51 3.71 -18.82 -10.88
N GLU A 52 3.90 -20.13 -10.80
CA GLU A 52 2.79 -21.08 -10.84
C GLU A 52 1.86 -20.90 -9.64
N ALA A 53 2.43 -20.74 -8.46
CA ALA A 53 1.65 -20.45 -7.25
C ALA A 53 0.98 -19.07 -7.33
N VAL A 54 1.67 -18.04 -7.83
CA VAL A 54 1.07 -16.71 -8.02
C VAL A 54 -0.16 -16.80 -8.91
N ARG A 55 -0.06 -17.42 -10.10
CA ARG A 55 -1.20 -17.58 -11.02
C ARG A 55 -2.36 -18.38 -10.42
N LYS A 56 -2.04 -19.43 -9.66
CA LYS A 56 -3.04 -20.23 -8.92
C LYS A 56 -3.85 -19.35 -7.98
N TYR A 57 -3.21 -18.46 -7.24
CA TYR A 57 -3.90 -17.60 -6.29
C TYR A 57 -4.62 -16.43 -6.97
N GLU A 58 -4.12 -15.91 -8.09
CA GLU A 58 -4.88 -14.96 -8.93
C GLU A 58 -6.18 -15.57 -9.45
N GLU A 59 -6.15 -16.84 -9.91
CA GLU A 59 -7.37 -17.54 -10.31
C GLU A 59 -8.32 -17.78 -9.12
N MET A 60 -7.78 -18.10 -7.95
CA MET A 60 -8.58 -18.40 -6.77
C MET A 60 -9.24 -17.16 -6.15
N PHE A 61 -8.53 -16.04 -6.06
CA PHE A 61 -8.97 -14.84 -5.33
C PHE A 61 -9.50 -13.74 -6.24
N ASP A 62 -8.84 -13.50 -7.35
CA ASP A 62 -9.18 -12.44 -8.30
C ASP A 62 -9.99 -12.96 -9.50
N HIS A 63 -10.18 -14.31 -9.59
CA HIS A 63 -10.97 -14.99 -10.61
C HIS A 63 -10.48 -14.72 -12.03
N VAL A 64 -9.18 -14.61 -12.21
CA VAL A 64 -8.54 -14.31 -13.48
C VAL A 64 -7.42 -15.31 -13.78
N ARG A 65 -7.35 -15.77 -15.03
CA ARG A 65 -6.24 -16.57 -15.56
C ARG A 65 -5.31 -15.66 -16.36
N LEU A 66 -4.04 -15.64 -15.96
CA LEU A 66 -3.02 -14.81 -16.57
C LEU A 66 -1.96 -15.66 -17.27
N ASP A 67 -1.77 -15.43 -18.55
CA ASP A 67 -0.65 -16.00 -19.29
C ASP A 67 0.66 -15.32 -18.91
N SER A 68 0.64 -14.00 -18.73
CA SER A 68 1.75 -13.18 -18.26
C SER A 68 1.36 -12.37 -17.02
N LEU A 69 2.23 -12.40 -16.00
CA LEU A 69 2.10 -11.55 -14.84
C LEU A 69 2.57 -10.11 -15.13
N ALA A 70 3.49 -9.93 -16.06
CA ALA A 70 4.00 -8.60 -16.41
C ALA A 70 2.99 -7.81 -17.25
N VAL A 71 2.92 -6.52 -17.00
CA VAL A 71 2.28 -5.53 -17.88
C VAL A 71 3.26 -5.21 -18.99
N SER A 72 2.80 -5.22 -20.24
CA SER A 72 3.62 -4.87 -21.39
C SER A 72 3.75 -3.34 -21.59
N GLU A 73 4.72 -2.94 -22.40
CA GLU A 73 4.82 -1.52 -22.79
C GLU A 73 3.64 -1.08 -23.66
N GLU A 74 3.08 -2.00 -24.43
CA GLU A 74 1.88 -1.80 -25.23
C GLU A 74 0.67 -1.50 -24.35
N ASP A 75 0.48 -2.25 -23.25
CA ASP A 75 -0.60 -2.00 -22.27
C ASP A 75 -0.47 -0.59 -21.66
N ILE A 76 0.75 -0.16 -21.36
CA ILE A 76 1.02 1.19 -20.80
C ILE A 76 0.71 2.28 -21.83
N GLU A 77 1.08 2.06 -23.10
CA GLU A 77 0.81 3.02 -24.18
C GLU A 77 -0.69 3.09 -24.50
N GLU A 78 -1.39 1.95 -24.51
CA GLU A 78 -2.84 1.91 -24.67
C GLU A 78 -3.55 2.64 -23.52
N ALA A 79 -3.13 2.39 -22.28
CA ALA A 79 -3.64 3.10 -21.11
C ALA A 79 -3.44 4.61 -21.22
N TRP A 80 -2.24 5.06 -21.66
CA TRP A 80 -1.96 6.48 -21.87
C TRP A 80 -2.92 7.12 -22.86
N ASN A 81 -3.25 6.43 -23.94
CA ASN A 81 -4.12 6.93 -24.99
C ASN A 81 -5.62 6.85 -24.62
N SER A 82 -6.00 5.93 -23.73
CA SER A 82 -7.39 5.74 -23.30
C SER A 82 -7.86 6.74 -22.22
N VAL A 83 -6.94 7.25 -21.41
CA VAL A 83 -7.24 8.20 -20.33
C VAL A 83 -7.44 9.60 -20.90
N THR A 84 -8.42 10.34 -20.36
CA THR A 84 -8.69 11.71 -20.81
C THR A 84 -7.52 12.66 -20.58
N ALA A 85 -7.38 13.68 -21.43
CA ALA A 85 -6.33 14.67 -21.28
C ALA A 85 -6.41 15.42 -19.94
N GLU A 86 -7.62 15.67 -19.43
CA GLU A 86 -7.86 16.29 -18.13
C GLU A 86 -7.30 15.43 -17.00
N LEU A 87 -7.58 14.12 -16.98
CA LEU A 87 -7.06 13.22 -15.95
C LEU A 87 -5.53 13.10 -16.03
N ARG A 88 -4.95 13.04 -17.22
CA ARG A 88 -3.48 13.04 -17.38
C ARG A 88 -2.86 14.31 -16.78
N GLN A 89 -3.40 15.48 -17.10
CA GLN A 89 -2.92 16.75 -16.54
C GLN A 89 -3.05 16.79 -15.00
N ALA A 90 -4.15 16.27 -14.46
CA ALA A 90 -4.33 16.16 -13.01
C ALA A 90 -3.28 15.23 -12.36
N ILE A 91 -2.98 14.08 -12.98
CA ILE A 91 -1.94 13.15 -12.51
C ILE A 91 -0.55 13.81 -12.59
N GLU A 92 -0.23 14.49 -13.67
CA GLU A 92 1.05 15.21 -13.84
C GLU A 92 1.20 16.34 -12.81
N LEU A 93 0.13 17.11 -12.56
CA LEU A 93 0.12 18.16 -11.53
C LEU A 93 0.31 17.57 -10.12
N ALA A 94 -0.39 16.48 -9.80
CA ALA A 94 -0.22 15.78 -8.53
C ALA A 94 1.21 15.27 -8.36
N HIS A 95 1.79 14.67 -9.41
CA HIS A 95 3.18 14.23 -9.42
C HIS A 95 4.15 15.39 -9.16
N ALA A 96 3.95 16.53 -9.81
CA ALA A 96 4.80 17.71 -9.61
C ALA A 96 4.74 18.23 -8.16
N ASN A 97 3.54 18.29 -7.57
CA ASN A 97 3.34 18.69 -6.18
C ASN A 97 4.03 17.74 -5.20
N ILE A 98 3.85 16.42 -5.40
CA ILE A 98 4.49 15.39 -4.57
C ILE A 98 6.01 15.45 -4.72
N SER A 99 6.52 15.62 -5.94
CA SER A 99 7.97 15.77 -6.20
C SER A 99 8.55 16.94 -5.46
N SER A 100 7.94 18.12 -5.59
CA SER A 100 8.39 19.35 -4.93
C SER A 100 8.47 19.18 -3.40
N PHE A 101 7.48 18.52 -2.80
CA PHE A 101 7.45 18.27 -1.36
C PHE A 101 8.56 17.30 -0.92
N HIS A 102 8.74 16.20 -1.63
CA HIS A 102 9.75 15.19 -1.27
C HIS A 102 11.17 15.62 -1.58
N GLU A 103 11.41 16.41 -2.63
CA GLU A 103 12.71 17.01 -2.92
C GLU A 103 13.17 17.92 -1.77
N ALA A 104 12.25 18.65 -1.14
CA ALA A 104 12.55 19.50 0.00
C ALA A 104 12.92 18.71 1.28
N GLN A 105 12.62 17.41 1.33
CA GLN A 105 12.93 16.52 2.45
C GLN A 105 14.33 15.88 2.37
N HIS A 106 15.15 16.29 1.40
CA HIS A 106 16.48 15.72 1.22
C HIS A 106 17.34 15.89 2.47
N PHE A 107 17.87 14.77 2.98
CA PHE A 107 18.68 14.76 4.19
C PHE A 107 20.16 15.01 3.85
N ASN A 108 20.69 16.16 4.30
CA ASN A 108 22.07 16.57 4.03
C ASN A 108 23.13 15.91 4.93
N GLY A 109 22.68 15.08 5.88
CA GLY A 109 23.57 14.42 6.84
C GLY A 109 24.09 15.37 7.93
N VAL A 110 24.68 14.75 8.93
CA VAL A 110 25.39 15.44 10.02
C VAL A 110 26.82 14.96 10.02
N LYS A 111 27.78 15.89 10.17
CA LYS A 111 29.19 15.60 10.29
C LYS A 111 29.73 16.25 11.57
N VAL A 112 30.32 15.46 12.46
CA VAL A 112 30.79 15.89 13.77
C VAL A 112 32.20 15.32 14.03
N GLU A 113 33.13 16.15 14.49
CA GLU A 113 34.37 15.69 15.06
C GLU A 113 34.13 15.38 16.56
N THR A 114 34.19 14.10 16.92
CA THR A 114 33.88 13.60 18.28
C THR A 114 35.08 13.57 19.19
N ALA A 115 36.30 13.53 18.61
CA ALA A 115 37.56 13.65 19.28
C ALA A 115 38.59 14.17 18.24
N PRO A 116 39.75 14.74 18.65
CA PRO A 116 40.75 15.21 17.71
C PRO A 116 41.13 14.14 16.67
N GLY A 117 40.88 14.42 15.40
CA GLY A 117 41.15 13.52 14.28
C GLY A 117 40.11 12.41 14.05
N VAL A 118 39.04 12.34 14.85
CA VAL A 118 37.94 11.36 14.69
C VAL A 118 36.69 12.07 14.20
N THR A 119 36.29 11.83 12.95
CA THR A 119 35.10 12.41 12.36
C THR A 119 34.05 11.35 12.14
N CYS A 120 32.84 11.57 12.67
CA CYS A 120 31.63 10.76 12.46
C CYS A 120 30.66 11.51 11.56
N TRP A 121 29.98 10.79 10.66
CA TRP A 121 28.96 11.40 9.81
C TRP A 121 27.83 10.42 9.48
N GLN A 122 26.68 10.98 9.13
CA GLN A 122 25.56 10.23 8.56
C GLN A 122 25.58 10.37 7.04
N LYS A 123 25.33 9.26 6.35
CA LYS A 123 25.18 9.21 4.89
C LYS A 123 23.84 8.60 4.55
N SER A 124 23.03 9.30 3.75
CA SER A 124 21.82 8.73 3.14
C SER A 124 22.24 7.87 1.94
N VAL A 125 21.73 6.63 1.91
CA VAL A 125 21.95 5.69 0.81
C VAL A 125 20.61 5.15 0.38
N PRO A 126 20.25 5.17 -0.93
CA PRO A 126 19.00 4.62 -1.42
C PRO A 126 18.95 3.11 -1.21
N ILE A 127 17.73 2.59 -1.01
CA ILE A 127 17.46 1.15 -1.11
C ILE A 127 17.44 0.82 -2.60
N GLU A 128 18.29 -0.09 -3.04
CA GLU A 128 18.49 -0.37 -4.46
C GLU A 128 17.19 -0.88 -5.13
N LYS A 129 16.52 -1.87 -4.50
CA LYS A 129 15.33 -2.53 -5.04
C LYS A 129 14.16 -2.39 -4.09
N VAL A 130 13.10 -1.74 -4.53
CA VAL A 130 11.89 -1.54 -3.74
C VAL A 130 10.66 -2.08 -4.46
N GLY A 131 9.76 -2.68 -3.67
CA GLY A 131 8.46 -3.15 -4.12
C GLY A 131 7.37 -2.20 -3.67
N LEU A 132 6.47 -1.86 -4.55
CA LEU A 132 5.30 -1.03 -4.29
C LEU A 132 4.05 -1.89 -4.48
N TYR A 133 3.27 -2.00 -3.43
CA TYR A 133 1.98 -2.68 -3.49
C TYR A 133 0.85 -1.65 -3.59
N ILE A 134 0.06 -1.75 -4.64
CA ILE A 134 -1.12 -0.90 -4.86
C ILE A 134 -2.35 -1.79 -4.74
N PRO A 135 -3.20 -1.61 -3.72
CA PRO A 135 -4.37 -2.45 -3.57
C PRO A 135 -5.39 -2.21 -4.67
N GLY A 136 -6.11 -3.26 -5.02
CA GLY A 136 -7.34 -3.17 -5.81
C GLY A 136 -8.51 -2.71 -4.95
N GLY A 137 -9.62 -2.40 -5.58
CA GLY A 137 -10.84 -1.98 -4.90
C GLY A 137 -11.84 -1.35 -5.85
N THR A 138 -12.86 -0.70 -5.30
CA THR A 138 -13.91 -0.03 -6.06
C THR A 138 -13.40 1.22 -6.80
N ALA A 139 -12.35 1.86 -6.28
CA ALA A 139 -11.72 3.03 -6.91
C ALA A 139 -10.24 2.73 -7.24
N PRO A 140 -9.73 3.20 -8.39
CA PRO A 140 -8.32 3.05 -8.73
C PRO A 140 -7.46 3.98 -7.88
N LEU A 141 -6.53 3.40 -7.10
CA LEU A 141 -5.66 4.15 -6.19
C LEU A 141 -4.40 4.68 -6.91
N PHE A 142 -4.58 5.37 -8.03
CA PHE A 142 -3.45 5.95 -8.79
C PHE A 142 -2.68 7.02 -7.99
N SER A 143 -3.32 7.70 -7.04
CA SER A 143 -2.63 8.60 -6.11
C SER A 143 -1.61 7.87 -5.24
N THR A 144 -1.93 6.65 -4.80
CA THR A 144 -1.00 5.80 -4.04
C THR A 144 0.24 5.44 -4.87
N VAL A 145 0.07 5.21 -6.18
CA VAL A 145 1.22 5.02 -7.08
C VAL A 145 2.16 6.23 -7.01
N LEU A 146 1.63 7.44 -7.16
CA LEU A 146 2.42 8.67 -7.12
C LEU A 146 3.09 8.86 -5.75
N MET A 147 2.34 8.66 -4.66
CA MET A 147 2.85 8.83 -3.30
C MET A 147 3.94 7.83 -2.90
N LEU A 148 4.02 6.67 -3.55
CA LEU A 148 5.05 5.67 -3.28
C LEU A 148 6.21 5.74 -4.29
N ALA A 149 5.90 5.84 -5.58
CA ALA A 149 6.90 5.79 -6.63
C ALA A 149 7.74 7.06 -6.72
N THR A 150 7.14 8.23 -6.55
CA THR A 150 7.85 9.52 -6.62
C THR A 150 8.96 9.64 -5.56
N PRO A 151 8.68 9.42 -4.25
CA PRO A 151 9.75 9.45 -3.25
C PRO A 151 10.78 8.34 -3.44
N ALA A 152 10.39 7.15 -3.95
CA ALA A 152 11.35 6.10 -4.26
C ALA A 152 12.35 6.54 -5.35
N ARG A 153 11.85 7.21 -6.40
CA ARG A 153 12.70 7.81 -7.45
C ARG A 153 13.61 8.91 -6.93
N ILE A 154 13.06 9.84 -6.14
CA ILE A 154 13.83 10.96 -5.54
C ILE A 154 14.92 10.43 -4.60
N ALA A 155 14.63 9.38 -3.83
CA ALA A 155 15.59 8.71 -2.97
C ALA A 155 16.72 8.00 -3.74
N GLY A 156 16.56 7.78 -5.06
CA GLY A 156 17.57 7.14 -5.91
C GLY A 156 17.47 5.62 -5.97
N CYS A 157 16.29 5.03 -5.67
CA CYS A 157 16.08 3.61 -5.85
C CYS A 157 16.25 3.25 -7.34
N SER A 158 17.16 2.31 -7.64
CA SER A 158 17.49 1.97 -9.02
C SER A 158 16.48 1.02 -9.67
N GLU A 159 15.78 0.21 -8.85
CA GLU A 159 14.76 -0.73 -9.31
C GLU A 159 13.49 -0.57 -8.48
N ILE A 160 12.40 -0.21 -9.15
CA ILE A 160 11.08 -0.04 -8.56
C ILE A 160 10.14 -1.06 -9.21
N VAL A 161 9.65 -2.01 -8.43
CA VAL A 161 8.70 -3.05 -8.84
C VAL A 161 7.34 -2.67 -8.30
N LEU A 162 6.32 -2.63 -9.13
CA LEU A 162 4.94 -2.33 -8.73
C LEU A 162 4.06 -3.56 -8.95
N CYS A 163 3.34 -3.97 -7.91
CA CYS A 163 2.33 -5.02 -7.98
C CYS A 163 0.95 -4.43 -7.67
N THR A 164 -0.02 -4.76 -8.51
CA THR A 164 -1.43 -4.36 -8.34
C THR A 164 -2.33 -5.45 -8.91
N PRO A 165 -3.46 -5.78 -8.27
CA PRO A 165 -4.35 -6.81 -8.79
C PRO A 165 -4.95 -6.37 -10.13
N PRO A 166 -5.10 -7.31 -11.08
CA PRO A 166 -5.84 -7.07 -12.32
C PRO A 166 -7.35 -7.10 -12.08
N ASP A 167 -8.10 -6.65 -13.07
CA ASP A 167 -9.53 -6.91 -13.15
C ASP A 167 -9.81 -8.35 -13.63
N ARG A 168 -11.09 -8.73 -13.72
CA ARG A 168 -11.52 -10.07 -14.17
C ARG A 168 -11.15 -10.40 -15.62
N ASN A 169 -10.78 -9.39 -16.40
CA ASN A 169 -10.32 -9.55 -17.79
C ASN A 169 -8.78 -9.62 -17.88
N GLY A 170 -8.07 -9.55 -16.75
CA GLY A 170 -6.62 -9.55 -16.69
C GLY A 170 -5.97 -8.19 -16.97
N ASN A 171 -6.71 -7.10 -16.90
CA ASN A 171 -6.21 -5.75 -17.17
C ASN A 171 -5.98 -4.97 -15.88
N VAL A 172 -4.96 -4.13 -15.87
CA VAL A 172 -4.74 -3.13 -14.83
C VAL A 172 -5.50 -1.85 -15.21
N ASN A 173 -6.07 -1.17 -14.20
CA ASN A 173 -6.77 0.08 -14.45
C ASN A 173 -5.86 1.10 -15.17
N PRO A 174 -6.29 1.72 -16.27
CA PRO A 174 -5.47 2.64 -17.06
C PRO A 174 -4.90 3.81 -16.27
N ALA A 175 -5.64 4.36 -15.29
CA ALA A 175 -5.14 5.47 -14.47
C ALA A 175 -3.95 5.06 -13.60
N ILE A 176 -3.88 3.80 -13.14
CA ILE A 176 -2.74 3.24 -12.41
C ILE A 176 -1.51 3.17 -13.33
N LEU A 177 -1.68 2.67 -14.57
CA LEU A 177 -0.60 2.58 -15.54
C LEU A 177 -0.08 3.95 -15.96
N VAL A 178 -0.98 4.92 -16.16
CA VAL A 178 -0.60 6.32 -16.45
C VAL A 178 0.18 6.93 -15.29
N ALA A 179 -0.29 6.76 -14.04
CA ALA A 179 0.43 7.25 -12.87
C ALA A 179 1.81 6.59 -12.71
N ALA A 180 1.91 5.28 -12.96
CA ALA A 180 3.18 4.56 -12.95
C ALA A 180 4.15 5.10 -14.02
N ARG A 181 3.68 5.32 -15.24
CA ARG A 181 4.46 5.94 -16.33
C ARG A 181 4.94 7.34 -15.95
N VAL A 182 4.07 8.21 -15.43
CA VAL A 182 4.42 9.57 -14.99
C VAL A 182 5.48 9.53 -13.88
N ALA A 183 5.34 8.62 -12.92
CA ALA A 183 6.31 8.44 -11.85
C ALA A 183 7.57 7.66 -12.28
N GLY A 184 7.65 7.21 -13.55
CA GLY A 184 8.80 6.52 -14.12
C GLY A 184 8.98 5.08 -13.65
N VAL A 185 7.89 4.38 -13.35
CA VAL A 185 7.88 2.94 -13.04
C VAL A 185 7.52 2.15 -14.29
N SER A 186 8.39 1.21 -14.70
CA SER A 186 8.19 0.36 -15.87
C SER A 186 8.02 -1.13 -15.54
N LYS A 187 8.42 -1.56 -14.34
CA LYS A 187 8.25 -2.95 -13.89
C LYS A 187 6.94 -3.09 -13.12
N ILE A 188 5.88 -3.41 -13.83
CA ILE A 188 4.52 -3.51 -13.29
C ILE A 188 4.01 -4.93 -13.46
N PHE A 189 3.43 -5.50 -12.41
CA PHE A 189 2.95 -6.88 -12.39
C PHE A 189 1.49 -6.95 -11.95
N LYS A 190 0.73 -7.78 -12.65
CA LYS A 190 -0.69 -8.07 -12.46
C LYS A 190 -0.86 -9.11 -11.35
N THR A 191 -0.62 -8.68 -10.12
CA THR A 191 -0.80 -9.55 -8.95
C THR A 191 -1.17 -8.73 -7.73
N GLY A 192 -2.12 -9.24 -6.95
CA GLY A 192 -2.67 -8.62 -5.74
C GLY A 192 -2.37 -9.40 -4.46
N GLY A 193 -2.98 -9.01 -3.35
CA GLY A 193 -3.04 -9.77 -2.12
C GLY A 193 -1.72 -10.27 -1.53
N VAL A 194 -1.81 -11.41 -0.86
CA VAL A 194 -0.67 -12.09 -0.23
C VAL A 194 0.35 -12.53 -1.28
N GLN A 195 -0.13 -12.96 -2.46
CA GLN A 195 0.72 -13.47 -3.51
C GLN A 195 1.63 -12.39 -4.10
N ALA A 196 1.18 -11.15 -4.19
CA ALA A 196 2.03 -10.02 -4.59
C ALA A 196 3.16 -9.78 -3.57
N ILE A 197 2.84 -9.81 -2.28
CA ILE A 197 3.84 -9.64 -1.21
C ILE A 197 4.86 -10.77 -1.25
N GLY A 198 4.41 -12.03 -1.37
CA GLY A 198 5.29 -13.19 -1.49
C GLY A 198 6.18 -13.12 -2.73
N ALA A 199 5.62 -12.78 -3.89
CA ALA A 199 6.37 -12.64 -5.13
C ALA A 199 7.49 -11.60 -5.02
N MET A 200 7.20 -10.42 -4.47
CA MET A 200 8.22 -9.38 -4.25
C MET A 200 9.26 -9.76 -3.18
N ALA A 201 8.85 -10.47 -2.12
CA ALA A 201 9.75 -10.84 -1.03
C ALA A 201 10.72 -11.95 -1.40
N TYR A 202 10.27 -12.95 -2.15
CA TYR A 202 11.11 -14.12 -2.51
C TYR A 202 11.75 -13.99 -3.88
N GLY A 203 11.12 -13.27 -4.79
CA GLY A 203 11.36 -13.31 -6.21
C GLY A 203 10.70 -14.54 -6.85
N THR A 204 10.24 -14.39 -8.06
CA THR A 204 9.70 -15.48 -8.89
C THR A 204 10.34 -15.39 -10.27
N GLU A 205 9.91 -16.22 -11.22
CA GLU A 205 10.41 -16.18 -12.59
C GLU A 205 10.11 -14.83 -13.26
N SER A 206 8.95 -14.25 -12.97
CA SER A 206 8.52 -12.95 -13.52
C SER A 206 8.84 -11.78 -12.61
N VAL A 207 8.54 -11.90 -11.31
CA VAL A 207 8.61 -10.78 -10.36
C VAL A 207 9.98 -10.74 -9.67
N PRO A 208 10.77 -9.67 -9.85
CA PRO A 208 12.07 -9.56 -9.21
C PRO A 208 11.95 -9.47 -7.68
N LYS A 209 12.88 -10.13 -6.96
CA LYS A 209 13.01 -9.96 -5.53
C LYS A 209 13.43 -8.53 -5.18
N VAL A 210 12.79 -7.96 -4.15
CA VAL A 210 13.09 -6.62 -3.63
C VAL A 210 13.62 -6.67 -2.19
N TYR A 211 14.24 -5.58 -1.75
CA TYR A 211 14.78 -5.48 -0.39
C TYR A 211 13.80 -4.87 0.60
N LYS A 212 12.87 -4.04 0.11
CA LYS A 212 11.85 -3.44 0.96
C LYS A 212 10.53 -3.29 0.20
N ILE A 213 9.41 -3.59 0.87
CA ILE A 213 8.06 -3.52 0.33
C ILE A 213 7.31 -2.38 1.01
N PHE A 214 6.69 -1.53 0.21
CA PHE A 214 5.86 -0.40 0.63
C PHE A 214 4.44 -0.57 0.07
N GLY A 215 3.48 -0.02 0.76
CA GLY A 215 2.11 0.09 0.29
C GLY A 215 1.08 -0.32 1.34
N PRO A 216 -0.11 0.30 1.27
CA PRO A 216 -1.24 -0.06 2.12
C PRO A 216 -1.85 -1.39 1.68
N GLY A 217 -2.67 -1.99 2.53
CA GLY A 217 -3.37 -3.21 2.18
C GLY A 217 -4.33 -3.65 3.28
N ASN A 218 -5.15 -4.66 2.97
CA ASN A 218 -6.05 -5.27 3.94
C ASN A 218 -5.29 -6.11 4.97
N GLN A 219 -6.02 -6.72 5.90
CA GLN A 219 -5.45 -7.56 6.96
C GLN A 219 -4.56 -8.71 6.46
N TYR A 220 -4.88 -9.30 5.29
CA TYR A 220 -4.08 -10.39 4.70
C TYR A 220 -2.74 -9.87 4.17
N VAL A 221 -2.76 -8.73 3.47
CA VAL A 221 -1.55 -8.07 2.98
C VAL A 221 -0.67 -7.62 4.14
N MET A 222 -1.27 -7.06 5.21
CA MET A 222 -0.54 -6.68 6.41
C MET A 222 0.12 -7.90 7.07
N ALA A 223 -0.62 -8.99 7.26
CA ALA A 223 -0.07 -10.22 7.84
C ALA A 223 1.06 -10.81 6.97
N ALA A 224 0.91 -10.77 5.65
CA ALA A 224 1.96 -11.19 4.72
C ALA A 224 3.21 -10.32 4.85
N LYS A 225 3.07 -8.99 4.86
CA LYS A 225 4.18 -8.07 5.08
C LYS A 225 4.89 -8.33 6.41
N GLN A 226 4.15 -8.52 7.50
CA GLN A 226 4.72 -8.84 8.80
C GLN A 226 5.51 -10.15 8.77
N GLN A 227 4.98 -11.20 8.15
CA GLN A 227 5.66 -12.50 8.08
C GLN A 227 6.95 -12.43 7.26
N VAL A 228 6.93 -11.81 6.07
CA VAL A 228 8.14 -11.67 5.25
C VAL A 228 9.16 -10.73 5.89
N SER A 229 8.73 -9.80 6.75
CA SER A 229 9.64 -8.87 7.42
C SER A 229 10.56 -9.52 8.45
N LEU A 230 10.25 -10.73 8.89
CA LEU A 230 11.06 -11.45 9.86
C LEU A 230 12.40 -11.92 9.27
N HIS A 231 12.43 -12.28 7.97
CA HIS A 231 13.60 -12.94 7.40
C HIS A 231 13.91 -12.61 5.93
N ASP A 232 12.93 -12.08 5.17
CA ASP A 232 13.01 -12.08 3.69
C ASP A 232 13.14 -10.69 3.07
N ALA A 233 12.29 -9.73 3.46
CA ALA A 233 12.29 -8.37 2.93
C ALA A 233 11.83 -7.37 4.00
N ALA A 234 12.46 -6.22 4.10
CA ALA A 234 12.00 -5.15 4.98
C ALA A 234 10.61 -4.63 4.52
N ILE A 235 9.88 -4.03 5.43
CA ILE A 235 8.57 -3.42 5.12
C ILE A 235 8.52 -1.97 5.61
N ASP A 236 7.53 -1.23 5.15
CA ASP A 236 7.10 0.02 5.77
C ASP A 236 6.41 -0.25 7.12
N MET A 237 5.64 0.70 7.62
CA MET A 237 4.96 0.56 8.90
C MET A 237 3.92 -0.58 8.85
N PRO A 238 3.90 -1.52 9.83
CA PRO A 238 2.83 -2.50 9.96
C PRO A 238 1.58 -1.80 10.51
N ALA A 239 0.84 -1.12 9.64
CA ALA A 239 -0.38 -0.40 9.98
C ALA A 239 -1.61 -1.19 9.54
N GLY A 240 -2.58 -1.31 10.43
CA GLY A 240 -3.92 -1.79 10.12
C GLY A 240 -4.74 -0.74 9.35
N PRO A 241 -6.03 -0.99 9.12
CA PRO A 241 -6.94 -0.02 8.54
C PRO A 241 -6.90 1.31 9.31
N SER A 242 -7.03 2.41 8.60
CA SER A 242 -7.10 3.73 9.23
C SER A 242 -8.34 3.86 10.12
N GLU A 243 -8.22 4.61 11.19
CA GLU A 243 -9.31 4.92 12.11
C GLU A 243 -9.39 6.43 12.29
N VAL A 244 -10.59 6.97 12.42
CA VAL A 244 -10.78 8.39 12.72
C VAL A 244 -11.49 8.57 14.06
N CYS A 245 -10.99 9.49 14.85
CA CYS A 245 -11.66 9.95 16.05
C CYS A 245 -11.86 11.46 15.96
N VAL A 246 -13.09 11.93 16.02
CA VAL A 246 -13.42 13.35 16.00
C VAL A 246 -13.90 13.76 17.39
N VAL A 247 -13.20 14.72 18.00
CA VAL A 247 -13.61 15.36 19.26
C VAL A 247 -14.22 16.70 18.92
N ALA A 248 -15.51 16.87 19.19
CA ALA A 248 -16.27 18.02 18.78
C ALA A 248 -17.21 18.50 19.90
N ASP A 249 -17.45 19.81 19.94
CA ASP A 249 -18.42 20.44 20.81
C ASP A 249 -19.35 21.39 20.02
N ASN A 250 -20.13 22.22 20.70
CA ASN A 250 -21.08 23.14 20.06
C ASN A 250 -20.41 24.26 19.22
N SER A 251 -19.08 24.41 19.27
CA SER A 251 -18.35 25.42 18.51
C SER A 251 -17.95 24.94 17.10
N CYS A 252 -18.09 23.63 16.81
CA CYS A 252 -17.73 23.06 15.53
C CYS A 252 -18.86 23.18 14.50
N ASP A 253 -18.49 23.12 13.21
CA ASP A 253 -19.45 22.94 12.13
C ASP A 253 -19.77 21.44 11.96
N ALA A 254 -21.03 21.07 12.15
CA ALA A 254 -21.49 19.70 12.05
C ALA A 254 -21.28 19.08 10.66
N ALA A 255 -21.28 19.89 9.59
CA ALA A 255 -21.01 19.43 8.23
C ALA A 255 -19.56 18.99 8.06
N PHE A 256 -18.61 19.69 8.67
CA PHE A 256 -17.19 19.30 8.65
C PHE A 256 -16.95 18.03 9.43
N VAL A 257 -17.54 17.90 10.62
CA VAL A 257 -17.46 16.65 11.41
C VAL A 257 -18.03 15.47 10.63
N ALA A 258 -19.17 15.66 9.97
CA ALA A 258 -19.78 14.62 9.14
C ALA A 258 -18.87 14.25 7.96
N ALA A 259 -18.24 15.22 7.29
CA ALA A 259 -17.32 14.97 6.19
C ALA A 259 -16.09 14.15 6.64
N ASP A 260 -15.51 14.49 7.78
CA ASP A 260 -14.37 13.75 8.36
C ASP A 260 -14.74 12.31 8.69
N LEU A 261 -15.91 12.08 9.29
CA LEU A 261 -16.38 10.74 9.62
C LEU A 261 -16.72 9.92 8.36
N LEU A 262 -17.34 10.55 7.36
CA LEU A 262 -17.70 9.89 6.10
C LEU A 262 -16.48 9.53 5.28
N SER A 263 -15.41 10.33 5.30
CA SER A 263 -14.17 10.02 4.60
C SER A 263 -13.55 8.70 5.09
N GLN A 264 -13.73 8.35 6.37
CA GLN A 264 -13.26 7.08 6.92
C GLN A 264 -14.28 5.95 6.75
N ALA A 265 -15.57 6.25 6.74
CA ALA A 265 -16.63 5.23 6.55
C ALA A 265 -16.60 4.61 5.14
N GLU A 266 -15.94 5.26 4.18
CA GLU A 266 -15.70 4.78 2.81
C GLU A 266 -14.66 3.65 2.76
N HIS A 267 -13.78 3.56 3.75
CA HIS A 267 -12.72 2.57 3.89
C HIS A 267 -13.21 1.30 4.60
#